data_6f79e0eb59a13d665ae010a8eb44256c
#
_entry.id   6f79e0eb59a13d665ae010a8eb44256c
#
_cell.length_a   1.000
_cell.length_b   1.000
_cell.length_c   1.000
_cell.angle_alpha   90.00
_cell.angle_beta   90.00
_cell.angle_gamma   90.00
#
_symmetry.space_group_name_H-M   'P 1'
#
loop_
_entity.id
_entity.type
_entity.pdbx_description
1 polymer ?
#
loop_
_entity_poly.entity_id
_entity_poly.type
_entity_poly.pdbx_seq_one_letter_code
_entity_poly.pdbx_strand_id
1 'polypeptide(L)'
;AYLKNQLGERQYVPKRAGAISEETRYVLDYFKVEDPELITDVGAQLKDISIRKTAGISSQISLKKAWETMKKLDVVTLPVTNRLGKLEGVIVTKDIATSYMDVYDNRVLSKARTQYKNIAETLDGNIIAGNEHAYFIRGKVVVGASDLGFLSEYIEADDMVILGPQKEVQIRALESNASCIIVGCGFEVDPEVIQMANKKDCVIITTPYDTFSIARLINQSMPIKEFMTREHLVTFDI
;
A
#
# COMPACT_ATOMS: atom_id res chain seq x y z
N ALA A 1 -12.44 8.11 47.02
CA ALA A 1 -13.51 7.54 46.21
C ALA A 1 -14.88 8.10 46.56
N TYR A 2 -15.33 7.98 47.82
CA TYR A 2 -16.68 8.43 48.25
C TYR A 2 -17.00 9.88 47.84
N LEU A 3 -16.16 10.84 48.25
CA LEU A 3 -16.37 12.26 47.92
C LEU A 3 -16.40 12.51 46.40
N LYS A 4 -15.50 11.88 45.66
CA LYS A 4 -15.48 11.98 44.19
C LYS A 4 -16.73 11.38 43.53
N ASN A 5 -17.25 10.29 44.09
CA ASN A 5 -18.50 9.69 43.58
C ASN A 5 -19.73 10.56 43.83
N GLN A 6 -19.71 11.38 44.91
CA GLN A 6 -20.78 12.32 45.19
C GLN A 6 -20.76 13.56 44.28
N LEU A 7 -19.58 13.92 43.76
CA LEU A 7 -19.37 15.14 42.98
C LEU A 7 -19.29 14.90 41.46
N GLY A 8 -19.28 13.67 40.99
CA GLY A 8 -19.07 13.37 39.58
C GLY A 8 -19.86 12.19 39.04
N GLU A 9 -19.91 12.08 37.70
CA GLU A 9 -20.63 11.04 36.99
C GLU A 9 -19.84 9.71 36.89
N ARG A 10 -18.58 9.68 37.34
CA ARG A 10 -17.70 8.49 37.27
C ARG A 10 -17.69 7.74 38.58
N GLN A 11 -17.70 6.42 38.52
CA GLN A 11 -17.55 5.57 39.68
C GLN A 11 -16.05 5.40 40.03
N TYR A 12 -15.65 5.89 41.21
CA TYR A 12 -14.30 5.75 41.75
C TYR A 12 -14.27 4.62 42.79
N VAL A 13 -13.40 3.64 42.59
CA VAL A 13 -13.19 2.52 43.50
C VAL A 13 -11.87 2.73 44.24
N PRO A 14 -11.86 2.65 45.60
CA PRO A 14 -10.62 2.73 46.36
C PRO A 14 -9.75 1.51 46.09
N LYS A 15 -8.46 1.72 45.86
CA LYS A 15 -7.48 0.68 45.66
C LYS A 15 -6.24 0.95 46.52
N ARG A 16 -5.45 -0.07 46.83
CA ARG A 16 -4.17 0.04 47.53
C ARG A 16 -3.02 -0.50 46.69
N ALA A 17 -1.84 0.08 46.85
CA ALA A 17 -0.64 -0.30 46.11
C ALA A 17 0.30 -1.22 46.93
N GLY A 18 -0.05 -1.51 48.16
CA GLY A 18 0.78 -2.33 49.08
C GLY A 18 -0.01 -2.94 50.21
N ALA A 19 0.70 -3.49 51.23
CA ALA A 19 0.10 -4.02 52.42
C ALA A 19 -0.61 -2.95 53.24
N ILE A 20 -1.67 -3.30 53.92
CA ILE A 20 -2.40 -2.45 54.84
C ILE A 20 -1.59 -2.40 56.15
N SER A 21 -1.31 -1.18 56.65
CA SER A 21 -0.69 -1.02 57.98
C SER A 21 -1.65 -1.39 59.09
N GLU A 22 -1.13 -1.72 60.30
CA GLU A 22 -1.96 -2.07 61.45
C GLU A 22 -2.91 -0.91 61.85
N GLU A 23 -2.44 0.34 61.76
CA GLU A 23 -3.26 1.52 62.00
C GLU A 23 -4.40 1.65 61.00
N THR A 24 -4.10 1.46 59.70
CA THR A 24 -5.13 1.50 58.65
C THR A 24 -6.15 0.37 58.87
N ARG A 25 -5.70 -0.82 59.23
CA ARG A 25 -6.59 -1.96 59.52
C ARG A 25 -7.51 -1.64 60.66
N TYR A 26 -6.96 -1.11 61.80
CA TYR A 26 -7.76 -0.71 62.92
C TYR A 26 -8.86 0.31 62.55
N VAL A 27 -8.53 1.29 61.70
CA VAL A 27 -9.52 2.29 61.26
C VAL A 27 -10.59 1.67 60.37
N LEU A 28 -10.22 0.79 59.44
CA LEU A 28 -11.16 0.11 58.57
C LEU A 28 -12.13 -0.78 59.35
N ASP A 29 -11.61 -1.55 60.33
CA ASP A 29 -12.40 -2.41 61.22
C ASP A 29 -13.33 -1.58 62.12
N TYR A 30 -12.84 -0.47 62.67
CA TYR A 30 -13.63 0.44 63.51
C TYR A 30 -14.84 1.00 62.78
N PHE A 31 -14.64 1.42 61.52
CA PHE A 31 -15.70 2.00 60.71
C PHE A 31 -16.44 0.94 59.87
N LYS A 32 -16.11 -0.33 59.99
CA LYS A 32 -16.69 -1.45 59.21
C LYS A 32 -16.64 -1.22 57.71
N VAL A 33 -15.49 -0.73 57.23
CA VAL A 33 -15.22 -0.49 55.81
C VAL A 33 -14.38 -1.66 55.28
N GLU A 34 -14.77 -2.24 54.15
CA GLU A 34 -14.03 -3.28 53.48
C GLU A 34 -12.63 -2.82 53.05
N ASP A 35 -11.68 -3.78 53.11
CA ASP A 35 -10.31 -3.55 52.63
C ASP A 35 -10.28 -3.08 51.18
N PRO A 36 -9.57 -1.97 50.83
CA PRO A 36 -9.32 -1.61 49.45
C PRO A 36 -8.59 -2.73 48.70
N GLU A 37 -9.07 -3.09 47.53
CA GLU A 37 -8.47 -4.12 46.70
C GLU A 37 -7.03 -3.77 46.30
N LEU A 38 -6.12 -4.77 46.36
CA LEU A 38 -4.73 -4.60 45.96
C LEU A 38 -4.64 -4.41 44.42
N ILE A 39 -3.97 -3.36 43.97
CA ILE A 39 -3.57 -3.22 42.58
C ILE A 39 -2.28 -4.02 42.39
N THR A 40 -2.32 -5.07 41.58
CA THR A 40 -1.17 -5.89 41.24
C THR A 40 -0.46 -5.43 39.97
N ASP A 41 -1.15 -4.65 39.13
CA ASP A 41 -0.62 -4.10 37.90
C ASP A 41 -1.15 -2.66 37.71
N VAL A 42 -0.24 -1.71 37.52
CA VAL A 42 -0.52 -0.30 37.20
C VAL A 42 -0.09 0.07 35.79
N GLY A 43 0.30 -0.91 34.97
CA GLY A 43 0.64 -0.71 33.56
C GLY A 43 -0.58 -0.22 32.77
N ALA A 44 -0.32 0.52 31.72
CA ALA A 44 -1.36 0.94 30.77
C ALA A 44 -2.00 -0.29 30.13
N GLN A 45 -3.33 -0.36 30.17
CA GLN A 45 -4.11 -1.44 29.55
C GLN A 45 -4.70 -0.96 28.23
N LEU A 46 -4.98 -1.90 27.31
CA LEU A 46 -5.59 -1.57 26.01
C LEU A 46 -6.90 -0.77 26.14
N LYS A 47 -7.70 -1.04 27.19
CA LYS A 47 -8.93 -0.29 27.49
C LYS A 47 -8.71 1.19 27.83
N ASP A 48 -7.48 1.56 28.22
CA ASP A 48 -7.13 2.90 28.66
C ASP A 48 -6.62 3.78 27.53
N ILE A 49 -6.42 3.20 26.33
CA ILE A 49 -5.97 3.91 25.13
C ILE A 49 -7.09 4.11 24.13
N SER A 50 -7.06 5.25 23.44
CA SER A 50 -7.99 5.54 22.37
C SER A 50 -7.59 4.75 21.11
N ILE A 51 -8.41 3.78 20.71
CA ILE A 51 -8.16 2.95 19.54
C ILE A 51 -8.86 3.54 18.32
N ARG A 52 -8.08 3.88 17.29
CA ARG A 52 -8.63 4.33 16.01
C ARG A 52 -9.04 3.11 15.18
N LYS A 53 -10.33 3.04 14.82
CA LYS A 53 -10.83 2.02 13.89
C LYS A 53 -10.45 2.41 12.46
N THR A 54 -9.55 1.65 11.84
CA THR A 54 -9.11 1.84 10.45
C THR A 54 -9.49 0.60 9.65
N ALA A 55 -10.19 0.79 8.53
CA ALA A 55 -10.50 -0.33 7.63
C ALA A 55 -9.21 -0.91 7.03
N GLY A 56 -9.14 -2.23 6.93
CA GLY A 56 -8.04 -2.91 6.26
C GLY A 56 -8.04 -2.65 4.75
N ILE A 57 -6.85 -2.63 4.17
CA ILE A 57 -6.65 -2.49 2.72
C ILE A 57 -6.14 -3.81 2.13
N SER A 58 -6.37 -4.01 0.82
CA SER A 58 -5.87 -5.18 0.10
C SER A 58 -4.36 -5.10 -0.14
N SER A 59 -3.66 -6.22 0.02
CA SER A 59 -2.23 -6.34 -0.28
C SER A 59 -1.88 -6.13 -1.77
N GLN A 60 -2.87 -6.14 -2.67
CA GLN A 60 -2.70 -5.98 -4.10
C GLN A 60 -2.78 -4.53 -4.60
N ILE A 61 -3.17 -3.58 -3.76
CA ILE A 61 -3.20 -2.16 -4.17
C ILE A 61 -1.80 -1.62 -4.40
N SER A 62 -1.69 -0.58 -5.22
CA SER A 62 -0.42 0.09 -5.51
C SER A 62 0.10 0.90 -4.31
N LEU A 63 1.42 1.13 -4.28
CA LEU A 63 2.05 2.05 -3.32
C LEU A 63 1.42 3.45 -3.39
N LYS A 64 1.14 3.97 -4.62
CA LYS A 64 0.43 5.26 -4.81
C LYS A 64 -0.90 5.24 -4.07
N LYS A 65 -1.71 4.19 -4.26
CA LYS A 65 -3.03 4.07 -3.63
C LYS A 65 -2.96 3.98 -2.11
N ALA A 66 -1.99 3.23 -1.58
CA ALA A 66 -1.76 3.15 -0.14
C ALA A 66 -1.38 4.52 0.44
N TRP A 67 -0.46 5.25 -0.21
CA TRP A 67 -0.07 6.60 0.18
C TRP A 67 -1.23 7.59 0.17
N GLU A 68 -2.05 7.59 -0.88
CA GLU A 68 -3.25 8.41 -0.96
C GLU A 68 -4.24 8.10 0.15
N THR A 69 -4.38 6.81 0.49
CA THR A 69 -5.24 6.36 1.59
C THR A 69 -4.71 6.84 2.94
N MET A 70 -3.40 6.74 3.19
CA MET A 70 -2.76 7.28 4.41
C MET A 70 -3.02 8.78 4.54
N LYS A 71 -2.82 9.55 3.46
CA LYS A 71 -3.09 11.00 3.45
C LYS A 71 -4.56 11.31 3.73
N LYS A 72 -5.48 10.60 3.08
CA LYS A 72 -6.92 10.83 3.25
C LYS A 72 -7.40 10.55 4.67
N LEU A 73 -6.84 9.51 5.31
CA LEU A 73 -7.22 9.09 6.66
C LEU A 73 -6.39 9.78 7.75
N ASP A 74 -5.38 10.57 7.37
CA ASP A 74 -4.41 11.17 8.30
C ASP A 74 -3.77 10.13 9.23
N VAL A 75 -3.21 9.08 8.63
CA VAL A 75 -2.54 7.98 9.35
C VAL A 75 -1.18 7.67 8.71
N VAL A 76 -0.25 7.17 9.51
CA VAL A 76 1.09 6.74 9.08
C VAL A 76 1.21 5.23 8.93
N THR A 77 0.15 4.49 9.27
CA THR A 77 0.10 3.03 9.23
C THR A 77 -1.27 2.57 8.75
N LEU A 78 -1.29 1.59 7.84
CA LEU A 78 -2.52 0.93 7.39
C LEU A 78 -2.43 -0.57 7.66
N PRO A 79 -3.47 -1.18 8.25
CA PRO A 79 -3.59 -2.62 8.32
C PRO A 79 -3.89 -3.19 6.93
N VAL A 80 -3.20 -4.27 6.59
CA VAL A 80 -3.42 -5.00 5.34
C VAL A 80 -4.18 -6.28 5.67
N THR A 81 -5.34 -6.48 5.02
CA THR A 81 -6.22 -7.61 5.32
C THR A 81 -6.56 -8.39 4.05
N ASN A 82 -6.84 -9.67 4.22
CA ASN A 82 -7.40 -10.50 3.17
C ASN A 82 -8.91 -10.24 2.97
N ARG A 83 -9.52 -10.96 2.01
CA ARG A 83 -10.94 -10.84 1.70
C ARG A 83 -11.88 -11.24 2.86
N LEU A 84 -11.37 -11.99 3.83
CA LEU A 84 -12.11 -12.42 5.03
C LEU A 84 -11.91 -11.43 6.21
N GLY A 85 -11.22 -10.30 5.99
CA GLY A 85 -10.90 -9.33 7.03
C GLY A 85 -9.77 -9.72 7.97
N LYS A 86 -9.10 -10.87 7.74
CA LYS A 86 -7.97 -11.30 8.56
C LYS A 86 -6.72 -10.49 8.22
N LEU A 87 -6.00 -10.05 9.24
CA LEU A 87 -4.75 -9.30 9.12
C LEU A 87 -3.68 -10.16 8.42
N GLU A 88 -3.10 -9.62 7.34
CA GLU A 88 -1.98 -10.20 6.58
C GLU A 88 -0.67 -9.46 6.83
N GLY A 89 -0.75 -8.21 7.24
CA GLY A 89 0.41 -7.36 7.46
C GLY A 89 0.03 -5.94 7.81
N VAL A 90 1.04 -5.11 7.93
CA VAL A 90 0.89 -3.66 8.07
C VAL A 90 1.83 -2.96 7.09
N ILE A 91 1.41 -1.84 6.53
CA ILE A 91 2.28 -0.97 5.74
C ILE A 91 2.38 0.39 6.43
N VAL A 92 3.60 0.90 6.53
CA VAL A 92 3.87 2.19 7.17
C VAL A 92 4.52 3.16 6.17
N THR A 93 4.50 4.45 6.49
CA THR A 93 5.11 5.49 5.65
C THR A 93 6.58 5.22 5.32
N LYS A 94 7.32 4.61 6.26
CA LYS A 94 8.72 4.22 6.05
C LYS A 94 8.85 3.22 4.90
N ASP A 95 7.96 2.25 4.78
CA ASP A 95 8.02 1.23 3.72
C ASP A 95 7.84 1.88 2.35
N ILE A 96 6.92 2.86 2.25
CA ILE A 96 6.72 3.63 1.02
C ILE A 96 7.97 4.46 0.67
N ALA A 97 8.58 5.11 1.66
CA ALA A 97 9.79 5.89 1.45
C ALA A 97 10.97 4.99 1.01
N THR A 98 11.16 3.83 1.66
CA THR A 98 12.17 2.84 1.30
C THR A 98 11.96 2.32 -0.12
N SER A 99 10.73 1.97 -0.49
CA SER A 99 10.41 1.50 -1.83
C SER A 99 10.73 2.52 -2.93
N TYR A 100 10.68 3.81 -2.62
CA TYR A 100 11.02 4.86 -3.56
C TYR A 100 12.52 5.11 -3.66
N MET A 101 13.26 4.97 -2.56
CA MET A 101 14.68 5.27 -2.49
C MET A 101 15.56 4.10 -2.95
N ASP A 102 15.12 2.86 -2.75
CA ASP A 102 15.96 1.66 -2.97
C ASP A 102 15.71 0.98 -4.33
N VAL A 103 14.84 1.56 -5.18
CA VAL A 103 14.55 0.97 -6.49
C VAL A 103 15.51 1.51 -7.56
N TYR A 104 16.47 0.69 -7.94
CA TYR A 104 17.45 0.96 -9.00
C TYR A 104 17.35 -0.04 -10.19
N ASP A 105 16.46 -1.03 -10.11
CA ASP A 105 16.35 -2.11 -11.09
C ASP A 105 15.11 -1.89 -11.99
N ASN A 106 15.31 -1.83 -13.30
CA ASN A 106 14.24 -1.69 -14.29
C ASN A 106 13.35 -2.94 -14.44
N ARG A 107 13.67 -4.04 -13.74
CA ARG A 107 12.87 -5.27 -13.63
C ARG A 107 12.02 -5.35 -12.36
N VAL A 108 12.04 -4.33 -11.53
CA VAL A 108 11.34 -4.37 -10.22
C VAL A 108 9.85 -4.60 -10.37
N LEU A 109 9.19 -4.00 -11.39
CA LEU A 109 7.76 -4.19 -11.62
C LEU A 109 7.38 -5.63 -12.00
N SER A 110 8.20 -6.29 -12.83
CA SER A 110 7.96 -7.69 -13.19
C SER A 110 8.25 -8.63 -12.03
N LYS A 111 9.30 -8.38 -11.25
CA LYS A 111 9.59 -9.13 -10.01
C LYS A 111 8.45 -9.00 -8.98
N ALA A 112 7.89 -7.81 -8.82
CA ALA A 112 6.75 -7.54 -7.96
C ALA A 112 5.42 -8.09 -8.52
N ARG A 113 5.41 -8.64 -9.74
CA ARG A 113 4.21 -9.11 -10.43
C ARG A 113 3.13 -8.03 -10.43
N THR A 114 3.47 -6.85 -10.93
CA THR A 114 2.61 -5.68 -10.93
C THR A 114 1.45 -5.86 -11.90
N GLN A 115 0.22 -5.62 -11.44
CA GLN A 115 -0.96 -5.70 -12.30
C GLN A 115 -1.03 -4.50 -13.24
N TYR A 116 -1.40 -4.69 -14.51
CA TYR A 116 -1.51 -3.59 -15.48
C TYR A 116 -2.51 -2.52 -15.05
N LYS A 117 -3.59 -2.91 -14.39
CA LYS A 117 -4.54 -1.98 -13.78
C LYS A 117 -3.87 -1.03 -12.79
N ASN A 118 -2.99 -1.53 -11.92
CA ASN A 118 -2.25 -0.69 -10.98
C ASN A 118 -1.34 0.32 -11.71
N ILE A 119 -0.75 -0.09 -12.84
CA ILE A 119 0.09 0.78 -13.67
C ILE A 119 -0.76 1.90 -14.28
N ALA A 120 -1.88 1.55 -14.91
CA ALA A 120 -2.80 2.51 -15.50
C ALA A 120 -3.33 3.51 -14.43
N GLU A 121 -3.83 3.02 -13.29
CA GLU A 121 -4.31 3.87 -12.20
C GLU A 121 -3.20 4.78 -11.62
N THR A 122 -1.96 4.28 -11.56
CA THR A 122 -0.82 5.08 -11.06
C THR A 122 -0.46 6.20 -12.01
N LEU A 123 -0.60 5.96 -13.30
CA LEU A 123 -0.27 6.92 -14.36
C LEU A 123 -1.48 7.77 -14.80
N ASP A 124 -2.60 7.73 -14.07
CA ASP A 124 -3.86 8.38 -14.42
C ASP A 124 -4.24 8.09 -15.90
N GLY A 125 -3.97 6.85 -16.33
CA GLY A 125 -4.06 6.38 -17.70
C GLY A 125 -5.22 5.45 -17.95
N ASN A 126 -5.44 5.14 -19.24
CA ASN A 126 -6.47 4.24 -19.70
C ASN A 126 -5.85 3.05 -20.43
N ILE A 127 -6.34 1.84 -20.17
CA ILE A 127 -6.00 0.65 -20.93
C ILE A 127 -6.92 0.59 -22.15
N ILE A 128 -6.33 0.65 -23.34
CA ILE A 128 -7.05 0.68 -24.63
C ILE A 128 -6.89 -0.62 -25.44
N ALA A 129 -5.98 -1.51 -25.05
CA ALA A 129 -5.80 -2.84 -25.61
C ALA A 129 -5.29 -3.81 -24.53
N GLY A 130 -5.57 -5.09 -24.70
CA GLY A 130 -5.13 -6.15 -23.80
C GLY A 130 -5.96 -6.30 -22.53
N ASN A 131 -5.50 -7.15 -21.59
CA ASN A 131 -6.20 -7.51 -20.37
C ASN A 131 -5.70 -6.69 -19.16
N GLU A 132 -6.54 -5.81 -18.62
CA GLU A 132 -6.23 -4.97 -17.46
C GLU A 132 -5.92 -5.77 -16.17
N HIS A 133 -6.49 -6.98 -16.06
CA HIS A 133 -6.30 -7.85 -14.90
C HIS A 133 -5.07 -8.75 -14.98
N ALA A 134 -4.38 -8.75 -16.13
CA ALA A 134 -3.12 -9.46 -16.28
C ALA A 134 -1.99 -8.76 -15.48
N TYR A 135 -0.89 -9.50 -15.33
CA TYR A 135 0.26 -9.07 -14.54
C TYR A 135 1.49 -8.95 -15.41
N PHE A 136 2.27 -7.92 -15.20
CA PHE A 136 3.62 -7.80 -15.73
C PHE A 136 4.55 -8.70 -14.90
N ILE A 137 4.97 -9.82 -15.48
CA ILE A 137 5.68 -10.91 -14.76
C ILE A 137 7.08 -11.18 -15.30
N ARG A 138 7.41 -10.65 -16.48
CA ARG A 138 8.71 -10.80 -17.15
C ARG A 138 9.06 -9.51 -17.86
N GLY A 139 10.35 -9.38 -18.25
CA GLY A 139 10.86 -8.23 -18.95
C GLY A 139 11.27 -7.09 -18.03
N LYS A 140 11.74 -6.03 -18.63
CA LYS A 140 12.18 -4.78 -18.02
C LYS A 140 11.35 -3.61 -18.54
N VAL A 141 11.41 -2.48 -17.83
CA VAL A 141 10.86 -1.21 -18.34
C VAL A 141 11.93 -0.52 -19.18
N VAL A 142 11.57 -0.18 -20.41
CA VAL A 142 12.44 0.47 -21.39
C VAL A 142 11.79 1.80 -21.80
N VAL A 143 12.59 2.86 -21.85
CA VAL A 143 12.19 4.14 -22.46
C VAL A 143 12.67 4.12 -23.91
N GLY A 144 11.72 4.05 -24.83
CA GLY A 144 12.00 4.03 -26.28
C GLY A 144 12.36 5.41 -26.78
N ALA A 145 13.49 5.53 -27.47
CA ALA A 145 13.84 6.71 -28.23
C ALA A 145 13.15 6.68 -29.62
N SER A 146 13.12 7.80 -30.31
CA SER A 146 12.51 7.91 -31.65
C SER A 146 13.31 7.23 -32.78
N ASP A 147 14.46 6.67 -32.47
CA ASP A 147 15.31 5.97 -33.42
C ASP A 147 14.93 4.49 -33.47
N LEU A 148 14.42 4.06 -34.63
CA LEU A 148 13.99 2.69 -34.90
C LEU A 148 15.15 1.69 -34.86
N GLY A 149 16.38 2.09 -35.21
CA GLY A 149 17.57 1.25 -35.16
C GLY A 149 17.95 0.89 -33.75
N PHE A 150 17.98 1.89 -32.88
CA PHE A 150 18.26 1.72 -31.45
C PHE A 150 17.23 0.85 -30.74
N LEU A 151 15.94 1.06 -31.05
CA LEU A 151 14.85 0.29 -30.43
C LEU A 151 14.96 -1.20 -30.67
N SER A 152 15.32 -1.63 -31.89
CA SER A 152 15.41 -3.05 -32.24
C SER A 152 16.51 -3.80 -31.49
N GLU A 153 17.52 -3.11 -30.98
CA GLU A 153 18.62 -3.71 -30.21
C GLU A 153 18.32 -3.77 -28.69
N TYR A 154 17.42 -2.89 -28.18
CA TYR A 154 17.18 -2.74 -26.76
C TYR A 154 15.87 -3.34 -26.25
N ILE A 155 14.86 -3.51 -27.13
CA ILE A 155 13.59 -4.15 -26.76
C ILE A 155 13.72 -5.65 -26.90
N GLU A 156 13.51 -6.35 -25.80
CA GLU A 156 13.42 -7.80 -25.73
C GLU A 156 11.94 -8.23 -25.61
N ALA A 157 11.67 -9.51 -25.87
CA ALA A 157 10.34 -10.06 -25.63
C ALA A 157 9.93 -9.87 -24.16
N ASP A 158 8.64 -9.65 -23.95
CA ASP A 158 8.02 -9.41 -22.64
C ASP A 158 8.35 -8.05 -22.01
N ASP A 159 9.16 -7.18 -22.65
CA ASP A 159 9.45 -5.85 -22.12
C ASP A 159 8.21 -4.93 -22.08
N MET A 160 8.22 -3.98 -21.15
CA MET A 160 7.30 -2.86 -21.10
C MET A 160 7.98 -1.61 -21.65
N VAL A 161 7.40 -1.01 -22.69
CA VAL A 161 8.06 0.07 -23.43
C VAL A 161 7.26 1.37 -23.32
N ILE A 162 7.94 2.44 -22.88
CA ILE A 162 7.36 3.79 -22.83
C ILE A 162 7.71 4.49 -24.14
N LEU A 163 6.68 4.89 -24.91
CA LEU A 163 6.81 5.41 -26.26
C LEU A 163 6.06 6.73 -26.45
N GLY A 164 6.40 7.41 -27.54
CA GLY A 164 5.67 8.56 -28.09
C GLY A 164 4.58 8.14 -29.08
N PRO A 165 4.07 9.13 -29.87
CA PRO A 165 2.94 8.93 -30.79
C PRO A 165 3.30 8.24 -32.11
N GLN A 166 4.60 7.98 -32.36
CA GLN A 166 5.05 7.46 -33.66
C GLN A 166 4.57 6.02 -33.89
N LYS A 167 3.68 5.84 -34.84
CA LYS A 167 3.05 4.54 -35.19
C LYS A 167 4.07 3.48 -35.52
N GLU A 168 5.08 3.80 -36.31
CA GLU A 168 6.12 2.88 -36.73
C GLU A 168 6.93 2.32 -35.57
N VAL A 169 7.16 3.16 -34.55
CA VAL A 169 7.88 2.81 -33.33
C VAL A 169 7.03 1.87 -32.47
N GLN A 170 5.72 2.13 -32.38
CA GLN A 170 4.77 1.28 -31.66
C GLN A 170 4.62 -0.09 -32.34
N ILE A 171 4.52 -0.13 -33.67
CA ILE A 171 4.49 -1.37 -34.43
C ILE A 171 5.77 -2.17 -34.19
N ARG A 172 6.92 -1.52 -34.21
CA ARG A 172 8.21 -2.19 -33.97
C ARG A 172 8.29 -2.83 -32.58
N ALA A 173 7.80 -2.14 -31.55
CA ALA A 173 7.72 -2.72 -30.21
C ALA A 173 6.82 -3.96 -30.17
N LEU A 174 5.68 -3.94 -30.86
CA LEU A 174 4.80 -5.10 -31.00
C LEU A 174 5.48 -6.25 -31.76
N GLU A 175 6.23 -5.97 -32.82
CA GLU A 175 7.01 -6.98 -33.57
C GLU A 175 8.07 -7.65 -32.70
N SER A 176 8.69 -6.91 -31.79
CA SER A 176 9.64 -7.40 -30.80
C SER A 176 8.97 -8.16 -29.64
N ASN A 177 7.64 -8.37 -29.68
CA ASN A 177 6.84 -9.05 -28.66
C ASN A 177 6.89 -8.36 -27.28
N ALA A 178 6.87 -7.04 -27.26
CA ALA A 178 6.66 -6.29 -26.02
C ALA A 178 5.35 -6.72 -25.35
N SER A 179 5.35 -6.87 -24.02
CA SER A 179 4.14 -7.24 -23.26
C SER A 179 3.25 -6.04 -22.97
N CYS A 180 3.84 -4.83 -22.95
CA CYS A 180 3.11 -3.61 -22.70
C CYS A 180 3.75 -2.43 -23.42
N ILE A 181 2.89 -1.54 -23.96
CA ILE A 181 3.29 -0.24 -24.49
C ILE A 181 2.58 0.84 -23.68
N ILE A 182 3.32 1.82 -23.20
CA ILE A 182 2.78 3.02 -22.54
C ILE A 182 2.99 4.20 -23.45
N VAL A 183 1.90 4.85 -23.88
CA VAL A 183 1.93 6.03 -24.75
C VAL A 183 1.62 7.27 -23.91
N GLY A 184 2.62 8.15 -23.82
CA GLY A 184 2.55 9.37 -23.00
C GLY A 184 1.91 10.57 -23.71
N CYS A 185 1.84 11.68 -22.98
CA CYS A 185 1.39 13.01 -23.45
C CYS A 185 -0.05 13.06 -23.98
N GLY A 186 -0.90 12.09 -23.61
CA GLY A 186 -2.30 12.05 -24.06
C GLY A 186 -2.49 11.79 -25.55
N PHE A 187 -1.47 11.31 -26.26
CA PHE A 187 -1.58 10.98 -27.68
C PHE A 187 -2.53 9.81 -27.91
N GLU A 188 -3.28 9.90 -29.00
CA GLU A 188 -4.10 8.81 -29.49
C GLU A 188 -3.23 7.73 -30.17
N VAL A 189 -3.69 6.49 -30.10
CA VAL A 189 -3.02 5.34 -30.72
C VAL A 189 -3.80 4.93 -31.95
N ASP A 190 -3.09 4.68 -33.05
CA ASP A 190 -3.69 4.27 -34.33
C ASP A 190 -4.49 2.97 -34.16
N PRO A 191 -5.70 2.85 -34.73
CA PRO A 191 -6.52 1.64 -34.63
C PRO A 191 -5.84 0.36 -35.12
N GLU A 192 -4.92 0.45 -36.10
CA GLU A 192 -4.15 -0.69 -36.56
C GLU A 192 -3.20 -1.22 -35.48
N VAL A 193 -2.56 -0.31 -34.73
CA VAL A 193 -1.70 -0.65 -33.58
C VAL A 193 -2.51 -1.35 -32.49
N ILE A 194 -3.71 -0.83 -32.18
CA ILE A 194 -4.62 -1.43 -31.19
C ILE A 194 -5.02 -2.86 -31.62
N GLN A 195 -5.37 -3.05 -32.89
CA GLN A 195 -5.72 -4.37 -33.41
C GLN A 195 -4.54 -5.35 -33.34
N MET A 196 -3.34 -4.88 -33.69
CA MET A 196 -2.13 -5.69 -33.63
C MET A 196 -1.78 -6.06 -32.18
N ALA A 197 -1.91 -5.13 -31.23
CA ALA A 197 -1.69 -5.36 -29.81
C ALA A 197 -2.63 -6.44 -29.26
N ASN A 198 -3.93 -6.35 -29.57
CA ASN A 198 -4.92 -7.34 -29.16
C ASN A 198 -4.63 -8.76 -29.73
N LYS A 199 -4.11 -8.86 -30.97
CA LYS A 199 -3.70 -10.15 -31.55
C LYS A 199 -2.47 -10.76 -30.89
N LYS A 200 -1.64 -9.92 -30.28
CA LYS A 200 -0.38 -10.31 -29.62
C LYS A 200 -0.48 -10.37 -28.10
N ASP A 201 -1.67 -10.19 -27.52
CA ASP A 201 -1.90 -10.08 -26.09
C ASP A 201 -1.04 -8.99 -25.40
N CYS A 202 -0.65 -7.95 -26.17
CA CYS A 202 0.08 -6.80 -25.64
C CYS A 202 -0.87 -5.76 -25.04
N VAL A 203 -0.56 -5.30 -23.86
CA VAL A 203 -1.36 -4.25 -23.20
C VAL A 203 -0.91 -2.87 -23.70
N ILE A 204 -1.86 -2.00 -24.07
CA ILE A 204 -1.58 -0.60 -24.37
C ILE A 204 -2.23 0.29 -23.34
N ILE A 205 -1.41 1.14 -22.72
CA ILE A 205 -1.84 2.15 -21.73
C ILE A 205 -1.55 3.54 -22.33
N THR A 206 -2.56 4.39 -22.37
CA THR A 206 -2.38 5.81 -22.68
C THR A 206 -2.42 6.63 -21.40
N THR A 207 -1.60 7.68 -21.29
CA THR A 207 -1.53 8.55 -20.11
C THR A 207 -1.28 10.00 -20.51
N PRO A 208 -1.81 11.00 -19.76
CA PRO A 208 -1.51 12.41 -20.00
C PRO A 208 -0.06 12.78 -19.64
N TYR A 209 0.66 11.95 -18.89
CA TYR A 209 2.01 12.25 -18.43
C TYR A 209 3.04 12.14 -19.56
N ASP A 210 4.09 12.97 -19.47
CA ASP A 210 5.27 12.86 -20.32
C ASP A 210 6.17 11.67 -19.90
N THR A 211 7.12 11.34 -20.76
CA THR A 211 8.05 10.21 -20.57
C THR A 211 8.81 10.25 -19.24
N PHE A 212 9.26 11.45 -18.81
CA PHE A 212 9.97 11.62 -17.56
C PHE A 212 9.06 11.33 -16.36
N SER A 213 7.86 11.89 -16.38
CA SER A 213 6.85 11.68 -15.34
C SER A 213 6.43 10.21 -15.27
N ILE A 214 6.23 9.55 -16.41
CA ILE A 214 5.93 8.11 -16.46
C ILE A 214 7.06 7.31 -15.81
N ALA A 215 8.30 7.50 -16.25
CA ALA A 215 9.45 6.77 -15.73
C ALA A 215 9.66 6.97 -14.22
N ARG A 216 9.35 8.17 -13.72
CA ARG A 216 9.44 8.51 -12.30
C ARG A 216 8.32 7.87 -11.46
N LEU A 217 7.09 7.83 -11.99
CA LEU A 217 5.91 7.42 -11.24
C LEU A 217 5.63 5.93 -11.32
N ILE A 218 6.06 5.24 -12.38
CA ILE A 218 5.65 3.88 -12.68
C ILE A 218 5.96 2.89 -11.55
N ASN A 219 7.04 3.07 -10.81
CA ASN A 219 7.41 2.22 -9.69
C ASN A 219 6.41 2.28 -8.53
N GLN A 220 5.63 3.38 -8.42
CA GLN A 220 4.57 3.50 -7.41
C GLN A 220 3.36 2.60 -7.70
N SER A 221 3.32 1.94 -8.87
CA SER A 221 2.30 0.97 -9.24
C SER A 221 2.49 -0.42 -8.60
N MET A 222 3.67 -0.67 -8.02
CA MET A 222 3.95 -1.95 -7.37
C MET A 222 2.97 -2.24 -6.24
N PRO A 223 2.54 -3.51 -6.07
CA PRO A 223 1.62 -3.89 -5.01
C PRO A 223 2.31 -3.82 -3.64
N ILE A 224 1.58 -3.33 -2.64
CA ILE A 224 2.13 -3.15 -1.28
C ILE A 224 2.56 -4.44 -0.61
N LYS A 225 2.11 -5.60 -1.08
CA LYS A 225 2.51 -6.91 -0.58
C LYS A 225 4.03 -7.14 -0.58
N GLU A 226 4.76 -6.45 -1.45
CA GLU A 226 6.22 -6.59 -1.56
C GLU A 226 6.98 -5.79 -0.48
N PHE A 227 6.30 -4.86 0.19
CA PHE A 227 6.91 -3.92 1.12
C PHE A 227 6.34 -3.99 2.54
N MET A 228 5.13 -4.52 2.71
CA MET A 228 4.46 -4.59 4.00
C MET A 228 5.18 -5.53 4.97
N THR A 229 5.16 -5.18 6.25
CA THR A 229 5.62 -6.05 7.33
C THR A 229 4.60 -7.15 7.60
N ARG A 230 5.03 -8.42 7.59
CA ARG A 230 4.19 -9.61 7.81
C ARG A 230 4.52 -10.38 9.07
N GLU A 231 5.74 -10.25 9.55
CA GLU A 231 6.26 -11.00 10.69
C GLU A 231 6.19 -10.19 11.97
N HIS A 232 6.17 -10.87 13.10
CA HIS A 232 6.14 -10.27 14.44
C HIS A 232 4.96 -9.32 14.69
N LEU A 233 3.83 -9.57 14.03
CA LEU A 233 2.60 -8.81 14.28
C LEU A 233 1.97 -9.28 15.61
N VAL A 234 1.75 -8.33 16.52
CA VAL A 234 1.05 -8.59 17.76
C VAL A 234 -0.39 -8.11 17.63
N THR A 235 -1.34 -9.00 17.84
CA THR A 235 -2.77 -8.71 17.77
C THR A 235 -3.42 -9.01 19.14
N PHE A 236 -4.45 -8.24 19.46
CA PHE A 236 -5.24 -8.40 20.66
C PHE A 236 -6.71 -8.48 20.28
N ASP A 237 -7.46 -9.36 20.90
CA ASP A 237 -8.91 -9.37 20.84
C ASP A 237 -9.45 -8.31 21.83
N ILE A 238 -10.42 -7.49 21.37
CA ILE A 238 -10.98 -6.37 22.14
C ILE A 238 -12.46 -6.65 22.39
#